data_5382429eb2058d2893e9ed9f4263b5dc
#
_entry.id   5382429eb2058d2893e9ed9f4263b5dc
#
_cell.length_a   1.000
_cell.length_b   1.000
_cell.length_c   1.000
_cell.angle_alpha   90.00
_cell.angle_beta   90.00
_cell.angle_gamma   90.00
#
_symmetry.space_group_name_H-M   'P 1'
#
loop_
_entity.id
_entity.type
_entity.pdbx_description
1 polymer ?
#
loop_
_entity_poly.entity_id
_entity_poly.type
_entity_poly.pdbx_seq_one_letter_code
_entity_poly.pdbx_strand_id
1 'polypeptide(L)'
;YYHAKVIECFALLASSIPERVASADAANISDRDCVECLCSYIDDNLSSDLSTKTLCNIAHVSEGKMISAFRNVQGDTPQSYIRARRLEHGRRLLLDESRKISEIAKSAGYRNQGAFADAFKRAYGTTPCAYRKRLRIE
;
A
#
# COMPACT_ATOMS: atom_id res chain seq x y z
N TYR A 1 -8.08 8.68 -12.79
CA TYR A 1 -7.03 8.32 -13.76
C TYR A 1 -6.30 7.04 -13.35
N TYR A 2 -5.76 6.99 -12.14
CA TYR A 2 -5.02 5.82 -11.66
C TYR A 2 -5.90 4.58 -11.46
N HIS A 3 -7.13 4.75 -11.05
CA HIS A 3 -8.10 3.66 -10.95
C HIS A 3 -8.32 2.96 -12.29
N ALA A 4 -8.48 3.74 -13.36
CA ALA A 4 -8.66 3.21 -14.70
C ALA A 4 -7.42 2.42 -15.13
N LYS A 5 -6.21 2.92 -14.85
CA LYS A 5 -4.97 2.21 -15.17
C LYS A 5 -4.83 0.88 -14.43
N VAL A 6 -5.17 0.84 -13.15
CA VAL A 6 -5.12 -0.40 -12.36
C VAL A 6 -6.09 -1.43 -12.92
N ILE A 7 -7.32 -1.01 -13.23
CA ILE A 7 -8.33 -1.89 -13.82
C ILE A 7 -7.89 -2.39 -15.20
N GLU A 8 -7.33 -1.53 -16.04
CA GLU A 8 -6.77 -1.92 -17.34
C GLU A 8 -5.64 -2.93 -17.19
N CYS A 9 -4.75 -2.74 -16.21
CA CYS A 9 -3.66 -3.65 -15.93
C CYS A 9 -4.18 -5.05 -15.60
N PHE A 10 -5.18 -5.16 -14.73
CA PHE A 10 -5.79 -6.44 -14.39
C PHE A 10 -6.54 -7.05 -15.57
N ALA A 11 -7.25 -6.25 -16.36
CA ALA A 11 -7.94 -6.72 -17.56
C ALA A 11 -6.95 -7.26 -18.58
N LEU A 12 -5.83 -6.60 -18.79
CA LEU A 12 -4.76 -7.06 -19.68
C LEU A 12 -4.12 -8.35 -19.18
N LEU A 13 -3.88 -8.47 -17.89
CA LEU A 13 -3.36 -9.70 -17.27
C LEU A 13 -4.34 -10.86 -17.46
N ALA A 14 -5.63 -10.61 -17.27
CA ALA A 14 -6.66 -11.63 -17.45
C ALA A 14 -6.81 -12.06 -18.90
N SER A 15 -6.64 -11.16 -19.86
CA SER A 15 -6.79 -11.45 -21.30
C SER A 15 -5.51 -11.98 -21.94
N SER A 16 -4.34 -11.74 -21.34
CA SER A 16 -3.06 -12.13 -21.89
C SER A 16 -2.53 -13.49 -21.45
N ILE A 17 -3.30 -14.24 -20.65
CA ILE A 17 -2.90 -15.58 -20.22
C ILE A 17 -3.41 -16.60 -21.26
N PRO A 18 -2.59 -17.06 -22.20
CA PRO A 18 -2.96 -18.19 -23.02
C PRO A 18 -2.95 -19.44 -22.13
N GLU A 19 -3.99 -20.24 -22.23
CA GLU A 19 -4.23 -21.45 -21.41
C GLU A 19 -3.09 -22.48 -21.44
N ARG A 20 -1.99 -22.20 -22.10
CA ARG A 20 -0.93 -23.17 -22.38
C ARG A 20 0.44 -22.93 -21.78
N VAL A 21 0.63 -21.87 -21.02
CA VAL A 21 1.96 -21.61 -20.49
C VAL A 21 2.00 -21.84 -18.99
N ALA A 22 2.03 -23.10 -18.63
CA ALA A 22 2.36 -23.54 -17.29
C ALA A 22 3.88 -23.67 -17.15
N SER A 23 4.64 -22.63 -17.49
CA SER A 23 6.05 -22.58 -17.12
C SER A 23 6.20 -21.75 -15.83
N ALA A 24 7.08 -22.17 -14.95
CA ALA A 24 7.33 -21.49 -13.69
C ALA A 24 7.71 -20.02 -13.89
N ASP A 25 8.35 -19.72 -15.00
CA ASP A 25 8.77 -18.36 -15.33
C ASP A 25 7.60 -17.45 -15.71
N ALA A 26 6.61 -17.98 -16.41
CA ALA A 26 5.41 -17.21 -16.75
C ALA A 26 4.54 -16.95 -15.51
N ALA A 27 4.49 -17.90 -14.59
CA ALA A 27 3.80 -17.72 -13.31
C ALA A 27 4.49 -16.62 -12.48
N ASN A 28 5.81 -16.59 -12.47
CA ASN A 28 6.58 -15.56 -11.77
C ASN A 28 6.38 -14.14 -12.36
N ILE A 29 6.32 -14.03 -13.68
CA ILE A 29 6.05 -12.74 -14.35
C ILE A 29 4.63 -12.28 -14.00
N SER A 30 3.67 -13.17 -14.04
CA SER A 30 2.28 -12.86 -13.69
C SER A 30 2.14 -12.44 -12.22
N ASP A 31 2.84 -13.10 -11.29
CA ASP A 31 2.83 -12.73 -9.88
C ASP A 31 3.44 -11.35 -9.66
N ARG A 32 4.54 -11.04 -10.33
CA ARG A 32 5.18 -9.72 -10.26
C ARG A 32 4.25 -8.63 -10.77
N ASP A 33 3.65 -8.82 -11.93
CA ASP A 33 2.73 -7.85 -12.52
C ASP A 33 1.51 -7.64 -11.62
N CYS A 34 0.97 -8.71 -11.06
CA CYS A 34 -0.14 -8.65 -10.11
C CYS A 34 0.23 -7.84 -8.87
N VAL A 35 1.40 -8.10 -8.28
CA VAL A 35 1.88 -7.37 -7.10
C VAL A 35 2.14 -5.90 -7.43
N GLU A 36 2.71 -5.59 -8.57
CA GLU A 36 2.91 -4.19 -9.01
C GLU A 36 1.59 -3.45 -9.14
N CYS A 37 0.58 -4.07 -9.72
CA CYS A 37 -0.75 -3.49 -9.82
C CYS A 37 -1.39 -3.26 -8.44
N LEU A 38 -1.24 -4.22 -7.54
CA LEU A 38 -1.71 -4.08 -6.16
C LEU A 38 -0.99 -2.96 -5.42
N CYS A 39 0.31 -2.85 -5.58
CA CYS A 39 1.10 -1.77 -4.98
C CYS A 39 0.64 -0.41 -5.48
N SER A 40 0.41 -0.27 -6.79
CA SER A 40 -0.12 0.98 -7.38
C SER A 40 -1.50 1.31 -6.83
N TYR A 41 -2.38 0.32 -6.74
CA TYR A 41 -3.71 0.50 -6.16
C TYR A 41 -3.62 0.94 -4.68
N ILE A 42 -2.77 0.30 -3.90
CA ILE A 42 -2.55 0.64 -2.49
C ILE A 42 -2.08 2.08 -2.35
N ASP A 43 -1.09 2.48 -3.13
CA ASP A 43 -0.51 3.83 -3.07
C ASP A 43 -1.54 4.91 -3.43
N ASP A 44 -2.46 4.61 -4.34
CA ASP A 44 -3.53 5.54 -4.75
C ASP A 44 -4.72 5.58 -3.77
N ASN A 45 -4.85 4.59 -2.89
CA ASN A 45 -6.02 4.40 -2.04
C ASN A 45 -5.65 4.19 -0.56
N LEU A 46 -4.60 4.86 -0.08
CA LEU A 46 -4.10 4.68 1.29
C LEU A 46 -5.12 5.00 2.38
N SER A 47 -6.04 5.92 2.12
CA SER A 47 -7.11 6.28 3.06
C SER A 47 -8.34 5.36 2.98
N SER A 48 -8.39 4.46 2.01
CA SER A 48 -9.52 3.55 1.79
C SER A 48 -9.33 2.25 2.57
N ASP A 49 -10.36 1.39 2.51
CA ASP A 49 -10.28 0.04 3.07
C ASP A 49 -9.33 -0.81 2.21
N LEU A 50 -8.22 -1.19 2.79
CA LEU A 50 -7.21 -2.05 2.18
C LEU A 50 -7.11 -3.39 2.92
N SER A 51 -8.26 -3.95 3.32
CA SER A 51 -8.31 -5.27 3.94
C SER A 51 -7.82 -6.34 2.95
N THR A 52 -7.35 -7.46 3.49
CA THR A 52 -6.92 -8.61 2.69
C THR A 52 -8.01 -9.06 1.72
N LYS A 53 -9.26 -9.09 2.18
CA LYS A 53 -10.41 -9.46 1.37
C LYS A 53 -10.59 -8.52 0.16
N THR A 54 -10.49 -7.21 0.38
CA THR A 54 -10.59 -6.20 -0.67
C THR A 54 -9.50 -6.40 -1.72
N LEU A 55 -8.27 -6.61 -1.29
CA LEU A 55 -7.14 -6.83 -2.19
C LEU A 55 -7.28 -8.13 -3.00
N CYS A 56 -7.75 -9.20 -2.36
CA CYS A 56 -8.03 -10.46 -3.05
C CYS A 56 -9.09 -10.30 -4.13
N ASN A 57 -10.16 -9.54 -3.84
CA ASN A 57 -11.21 -9.26 -4.81
C ASN A 57 -10.69 -8.48 -6.01
N ILE A 58 -9.81 -7.50 -5.78
CA ILE A 58 -9.20 -6.69 -6.83
C ILE A 58 -8.29 -7.54 -7.72
N ALA A 59 -7.46 -8.37 -7.11
CA ALA A 59 -6.50 -9.20 -7.82
C ALA A 59 -7.10 -10.50 -8.37
N HIS A 60 -8.32 -10.85 -7.97
CA HIS A 60 -8.99 -12.12 -8.34
C HIS A 60 -8.16 -13.37 -7.99
N VAL A 61 -7.51 -13.32 -6.83
CA VAL A 61 -6.69 -14.43 -6.31
C VAL A 61 -7.09 -14.76 -4.88
N SER A 62 -6.72 -15.96 -4.42
CA SER A 62 -6.92 -16.35 -3.03
C SER A 62 -5.96 -15.59 -2.11
N GLU A 63 -6.31 -15.53 -0.83
CA GLU A 63 -5.48 -14.87 0.19
C GLU A 63 -4.08 -15.48 0.27
N GLY A 64 -3.98 -16.80 0.30
CA GLY A 64 -2.70 -17.51 0.36
C GLY A 64 -1.81 -17.20 -0.84
N LYS A 65 -2.39 -17.19 -2.03
CA LYS A 65 -1.65 -16.86 -3.25
C LYS A 65 -1.18 -15.41 -3.25
N MET A 66 -2.03 -14.48 -2.84
CA MET A 66 -1.68 -13.06 -2.75
C MET A 66 -0.53 -12.82 -1.77
N ILE A 67 -0.59 -13.42 -0.58
CA ILE A 67 0.45 -13.29 0.44
C ILE A 67 1.78 -13.88 -0.07
N SER A 68 1.74 -15.06 -0.69
CA SER A 68 2.93 -15.68 -1.29
C SER A 68 3.54 -14.80 -2.37
N ALA A 69 2.73 -14.30 -3.29
CA ALA A 69 3.20 -13.42 -4.36
C ALA A 69 3.84 -12.15 -3.80
N PHE A 70 3.22 -11.52 -2.82
CA PHE A 70 3.78 -10.34 -2.17
C PHE A 70 5.13 -10.61 -1.51
N ARG A 71 5.25 -11.71 -0.77
CA ARG A 71 6.52 -12.09 -0.15
C ARG A 71 7.63 -12.35 -1.17
N ASN A 72 7.28 -13.02 -2.26
CA ASN A 72 8.26 -13.34 -3.32
C ASN A 72 8.75 -12.10 -4.06
N VAL A 73 7.87 -11.12 -4.30
CA VAL A 73 8.18 -9.93 -5.07
C VAL A 73 8.68 -8.79 -4.21
N GLN A 74 7.99 -8.50 -3.09
CA GLN A 74 8.30 -7.37 -2.20
C GLN A 74 9.12 -7.77 -0.96
N GLY A 75 9.22 -9.05 -0.67
CA GLY A 75 9.91 -9.53 0.53
C GLY A 75 9.12 -9.37 1.83
N ASP A 76 7.85 -8.95 1.76
CA ASP A 76 7.02 -8.68 2.93
C ASP A 76 5.55 -9.00 2.65
N THR A 77 4.72 -8.93 3.69
CA THR A 77 3.28 -9.16 3.57
C THR A 77 2.59 -7.91 3.01
N PRO A 78 1.40 -8.06 2.38
CA PRO A 78 0.63 -6.91 1.92
C PRO A 78 0.30 -5.92 3.03
N GLN A 79 -0.04 -6.40 4.21
CA GLN A 79 -0.40 -5.53 5.35
C GLN A 79 0.81 -4.74 5.87
N SER A 80 1.99 -5.34 5.88
CA SER A 80 3.21 -4.66 6.24
C SER A 80 3.57 -3.57 5.23
N TYR A 81 3.44 -3.86 3.96
CA TYR A 81 3.61 -2.89 2.87
C TYR A 81 2.64 -1.70 3.01
N ILE A 82 1.36 -1.98 3.24
CA ILE A 82 0.33 -0.93 3.43
C ILE A 82 0.70 -0.03 4.60
N ARG A 83 1.09 -0.62 5.74
CA ARG A 83 1.49 0.13 6.94
C ARG A 83 2.66 1.07 6.65
N ALA A 84 3.70 0.57 6.00
CA ALA A 84 4.87 1.37 5.64
C ALA A 84 4.51 2.53 4.70
N ARG A 85 3.67 2.28 3.70
CA ARG A 85 3.23 3.30 2.75
C ARG A 85 2.34 4.36 3.40
N ARG A 86 1.44 3.95 4.31
CA ARG A 86 0.60 4.88 5.06
C ARG A 86 1.44 5.81 5.95
N LEU A 87 2.43 5.26 6.63
CA LEU A 87 3.33 6.04 7.48
C LEU A 87 4.17 7.01 6.66
N GLU A 88 4.68 6.59 5.53
CA GLU A 88 5.44 7.47 4.64
C GLU A 88 4.58 8.60 4.08
N HIS A 89 3.36 8.31 3.69
CA HIS A 89 2.41 9.33 3.23
C HIS A 89 2.13 10.34 4.33
N GLY A 90 1.87 9.87 5.56
CA GLY A 90 1.69 10.74 6.72
C GLY A 90 2.91 11.59 7.01
N ARG A 91 4.10 11.02 6.90
CA ARG A 91 5.37 11.74 7.09
C ARG A 91 5.51 12.89 6.09
N ARG A 92 5.19 12.66 4.82
CA ARG A 92 5.22 13.71 3.79
C ARG A 92 4.21 14.83 4.09
N LEU A 93 3.02 14.48 4.56
CA LEU A 93 2.00 15.46 4.92
C LEU A 93 2.40 16.32 6.13
N LEU A 94 3.28 15.82 7.00
CA LEU A 94 3.80 16.60 8.12
C LEU A 94 4.64 17.81 7.70
N LEU A 95 5.14 17.82 6.47
CA LEU A 95 5.85 18.96 5.90
C LEU A 95 4.92 20.17 5.71
N ASP A 96 3.62 19.92 5.55
CA ASP A 96 2.61 20.98 5.41
C ASP A 96 2.11 21.37 6.81
N GLU A 97 2.61 22.49 7.31
CA GLU A 97 2.29 23.00 8.65
C GLU A 97 0.82 23.44 8.80
N SER A 98 0.14 23.71 7.70
CA SER A 98 -1.26 24.14 7.72
C SER A 98 -2.22 23.00 8.10
N ARG A 99 -1.80 21.76 7.93
CA ARG A 99 -2.63 20.59 8.20
C ARG A 99 -2.54 20.15 9.67
N LYS A 100 -3.69 19.84 10.24
CA LYS A 100 -3.76 19.29 11.59
C LYS A 100 -3.30 17.83 11.58
N ILE A 101 -2.68 17.39 12.66
CA ILE A 101 -2.22 16.00 12.80
C ILE A 101 -3.39 15.01 12.65
N SER A 102 -4.58 15.37 13.15
CA SER A 102 -5.79 14.54 13.02
C SER A 102 -6.21 14.38 11.55
N GLU A 103 -6.08 15.41 10.74
CA GLU A 103 -6.37 15.36 9.30
C GLU A 103 -5.36 14.49 8.57
N ILE A 104 -4.09 14.62 8.93
CA ILE A 104 -3.00 13.81 8.37
C ILE A 104 -3.24 12.33 8.69
N ALA A 105 -3.63 12.01 9.93
CA ALA A 105 -3.93 10.65 10.34
C ALA A 105 -5.03 10.02 9.46
N LYS A 106 -6.11 10.75 9.22
CA LYS A 106 -7.20 10.31 8.34
C LYS A 106 -6.74 10.12 6.90
N SER A 107 -5.99 11.07 6.36
CA SER A 107 -5.44 10.99 5.01
C SER A 107 -4.48 9.83 4.83
N ALA A 108 -3.76 9.48 5.90
CA ALA A 108 -2.87 8.32 5.90
C ALA A 108 -3.60 6.99 6.15
N GLY A 109 -4.92 7.00 6.29
CA GLY A 109 -5.72 5.79 6.43
C GLY A 109 -5.83 5.24 7.84
N TYR A 110 -5.49 6.03 8.86
CA TYR A 110 -5.64 5.64 10.26
C TYR A 110 -6.99 6.06 10.82
N ARG A 111 -7.51 5.26 11.75
CA ARG A 111 -8.81 5.50 12.37
C ARG A 111 -8.85 6.82 13.14
N ASN A 112 -7.77 7.14 13.86
CA ASN A 112 -7.66 8.35 14.65
C ASN A 112 -6.20 8.78 14.78
N GLN A 113 -6.00 9.95 15.37
CA GLN A 113 -4.69 10.54 15.60
C GLN A 113 -3.80 9.69 16.51
N GLY A 114 -4.38 9.06 17.53
CA GLY A 114 -3.65 8.22 18.48
C GLY A 114 -3.04 7.00 17.80
N ALA A 115 -3.83 6.30 16.97
CA ALA A 115 -3.35 5.14 16.22
C ALA A 115 -2.22 5.52 15.27
N PHE A 116 -2.34 6.65 14.59
CA PHE A 116 -1.29 7.16 13.71
C PHE A 116 -0.03 7.51 14.50
N ALA A 117 -0.17 8.22 15.63
CA ALA A 117 0.95 8.62 16.47
C ALA A 117 1.72 7.41 17.01
N ASP A 118 1.02 6.38 17.47
CA ASP A 118 1.64 5.15 17.97
C ASP A 118 2.40 4.42 16.87
N ALA A 119 1.79 4.25 15.71
CA ALA A 119 2.43 3.59 14.56
C ALA A 119 3.64 4.39 14.07
N PHE A 120 3.53 5.70 14.01
CA PHE A 120 4.61 6.61 13.62
C PHE A 120 5.80 6.51 14.58
N LYS A 121 5.52 6.54 15.89
CA LYS A 121 6.57 6.42 16.92
C LYS A 121 7.29 5.08 16.85
N ARG A 122 6.57 3.99 16.60
CA ARG A 122 7.19 2.66 16.42
C ARG A 122 8.11 2.61 15.21
N ALA A 123 7.73 3.26 14.11
CA ALA A 123 8.49 3.23 12.86
C ALA A 123 9.66 4.21 12.85
N TYR A 124 9.47 5.42 13.37
CA TYR A 124 10.46 6.50 13.28
C TYR A 124 11.08 6.91 14.61
N GLY A 125 10.66 6.32 15.71
CA GLY A 125 11.20 6.59 17.05
C GLY A 125 10.73 7.90 17.69
N THR A 126 9.87 8.67 17.04
CA THR A 126 9.36 9.94 17.53
C THR A 126 7.89 10.14 17.15
N THR A 127 7.17 10.96 17.89
CA THR A 127 5.76 11.27 17.58
C THR A 127 5.68 12.21 16.37
N PRO A 128 4.54 12.24 15.66
CA PRO A 128 4.35 13.17 14.55
C PRO A 128 4.51 14.62 14.95
N CYS A 129 4.02 15.01 16.11
CA CYS A 129 4.17 16.37 16.61
C CYS A 129 5.63 16.74 16.86
N ALA A 130 6.38 15.86 17.49
CA ALA A 130 7.81 16.07 17.75
C ALA A 130 8.62 16.10 16.45
N TYR A 131 8.27 15.25 15.51
CA TYR A 131 8.88 15.22 14.18
C TYR A 131 8.68 16.56 13.45
N ARG A 132 7.44 17.08 13.45
CA ARG A 132 7.13 18.39 12.85
C ARG A 132 7.91 19.54 13.50
N LYS A 133 8.00 19.54 14.84
CA LYS A 133 8.78 20.56 15.57
C LYS A 133 10.26 20.53 15.20
N ARG A 134 10.81 19.32 15.01
CA ARG A 134 12.21 19.16 14.61
C ARG A 134 12.46 19.74 13.21
N LEU A 135 11.52 19.56 12.28
CA LEU A 135 11.61 20.13 10.93
C LEU A 135 11.63 21.67 10.92
N ARG A 136 10.99 22.31 11.90
CA ARG A 136 11.00 23.78 12.01
C ARG A 136 12.33 24.36 12.48
N ILE A 137 13.16 23.54 13.12
CA ILE A 137 14.43 23.99 13.67
C ILE A 137 15.56 23.87 12.63
N GLU A 138 15.39 22.97 11.66
CA GLU A 138 16.32 22.80 10.55
C GLU A 138 16.01 23.77 9.40
#